data_8d0b6c4c84371847fe54054656cac458
#
_entry.id   8d0b6c4c84371847fe54054656cac458
#
_cell.length_a   1.000
_cell.length_b   1.000
_cell.length_c   1.000
_cell.angle_alpha   90.00
_cell.angle_beta   90.00
_cell.angle_gamma   90.00
#
_symmetry.space_group_name_H-M   'P 1'
#
loop_
_entity.id
_entity.type
_entity.pdbx_description
1 polymer ?
#
loop_
_entity_poly.entity_id
_entity_poly.type
_entity_poly.pdbx_seq_one_letter_code
_entity_poly.pdbx_strand_id
1 'polypeptide(L)' 'MMIRVKIMMTLSVDEEEYPVPSDGKVGDEIEDYVRDIIHEVDGLKIKSIKTVTEEK' A
#
# COMPACT_ATOMS: atom_id res chain seq x y z
N MET A 1 -8.71 5.31 24.63
CA MET A 1 -8.07 6.44 23.93
C MET A 1 -7.62 6.02 22.54
N MET A 2 -7.87 6.83 21.55
CA MET A 2 -7.45 6.50 20.17
C MET A 2 -6.27 7.38 19.78
N ILE A 3 -5.26 6.76 19.21
CA ILE A 3 -4.06 7.44 18.75
C ILE A 3 -4.05 7.36 17.22
N ARG A 4 -3.84 8.49 16.57
CA ARG A 4 -3.73 8.55 15.13
C ARG A 4 -2.26 8.59 14.72
N VAL A 5 -1.85 7.63 13.91
CA VAL A 5 -0.49 7.59 13.39
C VAL A 5 -0.54 7.78 11.89
N LYS A 6 0.20 8.74 11.38
CA LYS A 6 0.30 9.00 9.95
C LYS A 6 1.63 8.49 9.45
N ILE A 7 1.59 7.72 8.38
CA ILE A 7 2.80 7.13 7.79
C ILE A 7 2.90 7.58 6.34
N MET A 8 4.08 8.06 5.96
CA MET A 8 4.41 8.33 4.57
C MET A 8 5.47 7.33 4.14
N MET A 9 5.21 6.61 3.06
CA MET A 9 6.08 5.54 2.62
C MET A 9 6.20 5.56 1.10
N THR A 10 7.42 5.40 0.61
CA THR A 10 7.69 5.30 -0.81
C THR A 10 8.26 3.92 -1.10
N LEU A 11 7.69 3.23 -2.05
CA LEU A 11 8.11 1.90 -2.45
C LEU A 11 8.67 1.95 -3.86
N SER A 12 9.73 1.19 -4.07
CA SER A 12 10.30 1.01 -5.40
C SER A 12 9.90 -0.35 -5.92
N VAL A 13 9.32 -0.39 -7.11
CA VAL A 13 8.87 -1.64 -7.72
C VAL A 13 9.79 -1.95 -8.90
N ASP A 14 10.42 -3.12 -8.85
CA ASP A 14 11.24 -3.61 -9.94
C ASP A 14 10.37 -4.46 -10.87
N GLU A 15 10.10 -3.97 -12.06
CA GLU A 15 9.24 -4.64 -13.02
C GLU A 15 9.76 -6.00 -13.46
N GLU A 16 11.06 -6.23 -13.35
CA GLU A 16 11.65 -7.52 -13.74
C GLU A 16 11.38 -8.60 -12.69
N GLU A 17 11.30 -8.23 -11.42
CA GLU A 17 11.07 -9.17 -10.33
C GLU A 17 9.61 -9.22 -9.89
N TYR A 18 8.92 -8.09 -9.95
CA TYR A 18 7.52 -7.99 -9.56
C TYR A 18 6.68 -7.78 -10.81
N PRO A 19 5.83 -8.74 -11.18
CA PRO A 19 5.02 -8.59 -12.38
C PRO A 19 3.98 -7.49 -12.20
N VAL A 20 4.12 -6.44 -13.00
CA VAL A 20 3.19 -5.32 -12.99
C VAL A 20 1.92 -5.71 -13.74
N PRO A 21 0.73 -5.48 -13.18
CA PRO A 21 -0.52 -5.78 -13.88
C PRO A 21 -0.62 -5.02 -15.20
N SER A 22 -1.18 -5.67 -16.21
CA SER A 22 -1.30 -5.10 -17.54
C SER A 22 -2.18 -3.85 -17.59
N ASP A 23 -3.06 -3.69 -16.61
CA ASP A 23 -3.92 -2.52 -16.51
C ASP A 23 -3.25 -1.32 -15.82
N GLY A 24 -2.01 -1.49 -15.37
CA GLY A 24 -1.26 -0.41 -14.75
C GLY A 24 -1.67 -0.06 -13.33
N LYS A 25 -2.47 -0.89 -12.69
CA LYS A 25 -2.98 -0.60 -11.35
C LYS A 25 -2.13 -1.21 -10.24
N VAL A 26 -0.83 -1.08 -10.34
CA VAL A 26 0.08 -1.62 -9.35
C VAL A 26 -0.12 -0.97 -7.97
N GLY A 27 -0.47 0.30 -7.94
CA GLY A 27 -0.74 0.99 -6.68
C GLY A 27 -1.90 0.39 -5.91
N ASP A 28 -2.98 0.01 -6.61
CA ASP A 28 -4.13 -0.61 -5.97
C ASP A 28 -3.77 -1.97 -5.39
N GLU A 29 -2.95 -2.73 -6.09
CA GLU A 29 -2.51 -4.03 -5.62
C GLU A 29 -1.66 -3.93 -4.37
N ILE A 30 -0.73 -2.98 -4.35
CA ILE A 30 0.12 -2.75 -3.17
C ILE A 30 -0.72 -2.25 -2.00
N GLU A 31 -1.72 -1.44 -2.27
CA GLU A 31 -2.64 -0.97 -1.25
C GLU A 31 -3.35 -2.13 -0.55
N ASP A 32 -3.79 -3.12 -1.33
CA ASP A 32 -4.42 -4.32 -0.77
C ASP A 32 -3.47 -5.12 0.11
N TYR A 33 -2.21 -5.25 -0.29
CA TYR A 33 -1.22 -5.93 0.55
C TYR A 33 -1.04 -5.23 1.88
N VAL A 34 -0.94 -3.91 1.87
CA VAL A 34 -0.76 -3.14 3.10
C VAL A 34 -1.98 -3.30 4.01
N ARG A 35 -3.17 -3.28 3.44
CA ARG A 35 -4.40 -3.48 4.22
C ARG A 35 -4.43 -4.83 4.90
N ASP A 36 -4.06 -5.87 4.18
CA ASP A 36 -4.05 -7.22 4.74
C ASP A 36 -3.09 -7.33 5.92
N ILE A 37 -1.91 -6.76 5.78
CA ILE A 37 -0.89 -6.80 6.84
C ILE A 37 -1.38 -6.05 8.08
N ILE A 38 -1.95 -4.88 7.90
CA ILE A 38 -2.42 -4.07 9.03
C ILE A 38 -3.61 -4.71 9.72
N HIS A 39 -4.52 -5.31 8.95
CA HIS A 39 -5.70 -5.94 9.53
C HIS A 39 -5.38 -7.17 10.37
N GLU A 40 -4.22 -7.76 10.21
CA GLU A 40 -3.80 -8.89 11.03
C GLU A 40 -3.39 -8.46 12.44
N VAL A 41 -3.16 -7.19 12.65
CA VAL A 41 -2.76 -6.69 13.96
C VAL A 41 -3.99 -6.19 14.71
N ASP A 42 -4.25 -6.80 15.88
CA ASP A 42 -5.40 -6.41 16.69
C ASP A 42 -5.27 -4.96 17.15
N GLY A 43 -6.36 -4.24 17.03
CA GLY A 43 -6.39 -2.84 17.48
C GLY A 43 -5.95 -1.84 16.44
N LEU A 44 -5.48 -2.30 15.26
CA LEU A 44 -5.12 -1.40 14.16
C LEU A 44 -6.21 -1.38 13.12
N LYS A 45 -6.53 -0.20 12.64
CA LYS A 45 -7.46 -0.01 11.53
C LYS A 45 -6.91 1.06 10.62
N ILE A 46 -7.02 0.83 9.32
CA ILE A 46 -6.67 1.85 8.34
C ILE A 46 -7.85 2.81 8.24
N LYS A 47 -7.62 4.06 8.59
CA LYS A 47 -8.63 5.09 8.46
C LYS A 47 -8.69 5.62 7.03
N SER A 48 -7.52 5.81 6.43
CA SER A 48 -7.43 6.19 5.02
C SER A 48 -6.10 5.73 4.47
N ILE A 49 -6.10 5.39 3.20
CA ILE A 49 -4.88 5.01 2.50
C ILE A 49 -4.95 5.61 1.10
N LYS A 50 -3.84 6.17 0.65
CA LYS A 50 -3.76 6.79 -0.66
C LYS A 50 -2.46 6.37 -1.31
N THR A 51 -2.54 5.90 -2.54
CA THR A 51 -1.37 5.56 -3.33
C THR A 51 -1.27 6.48 -4.53
N VAL A 52 -0.04 6.84 -4.87
CA VAL A 52 0.26 7.60 -6.07
C VAL A 52 1.32 6.81 -6.82
N THR A 53 1.06 6.50 -8.08
CA THR A 53 1.97 5.75 -8.91
C THR A 53 2.71 6.71 -9.83
N GLU A 54 4.03 6.67 -9.77
CA GLU A 54 4.89 7.47 -10.64
C GLU A 54 5.70 6.55 -11.51
N GLU A 55 5.70 6.78 -12.81
CA GLU A 55 6.49 6.04 -13.77
C GLU A 55 7.68 6.89 -14.22
N LYS A 56 8.81 6.23 -14.37
CA LYS A 56 10.01 6.88 -14.89
C LYS A 56 10.29 6.48 -16.32
#